data_5a49b3f1ca9f02d2730eb223df927b2d
#
_entry.id   5a49b3f1ca9f02d2730eb223df927b2d
#
_cell.length_a   1.000
_cell.length_b   1.000
_cell.length_c   1.000
_cell.angle_alpha   90.00
_cell.angle_beta   90.00
_cell.angle_gamma   90.00
#
_symmetry.space_group_name_H-M   'P 1'
#
loop_
_entity.id
_entity.type
_entity.pdbx_description
1 polymer ?
#
loop_
_entity_poly.entity_id
_entity_poly.type
_entity_poly.pdbx_seq_one_letter_code
_entity_poly.pdbx_strand_id
1 'polypeptide(L)'
;MENRVGRLHNLMRCLERDDLRIIALSIDDSVDCAVVRLMFDNFERARELLQLGGYSFIETDIIGVELPEAPQPFLAVCSTLLQSEINISYTYPLLYRRDGRGGIALYVDDIERGLELLADTGHRLISEDDLLHDDEFF
;
A
#
# COMPACT_ATOMS: atom_id res chain seq x y z
N MET A 1 13.58 16.71 23.24
CA MET A 1 12.76 16.76 22.03
C MET A 1 13.20 15.72 21.03
N GLU A 2 12.27 15.03 20.52
CA GLU A 2 12.58 14.00 19.57
C GLU A 2 12.88 14.56 18.20
N ASN A 3 13.98 14.13 17.60
CA ASN A 3 14.35 14.55 16.25
C ASN A 3 13.64 13.68 15.22
N ARG A 4 12.47 14.11 14.79
CA ARG A 4 11.66 13.37 13.81
C ARG A 4 12.39 13.20 12.47
N VAL A 5 13.08 14.24 12.02
CA VAL A 5 13.82 14.18 10.76
C VAL A 5 14.91 13.11 10.83
N GLY A 6 15.67 13.10 11.93
CA GLY A 6 16.71 12.10 12.13
C GLY A 6 16.18 10.68 12.23
N ARG A 7 15.06 10.50 12.94
CA ARG A 7 14.43 9.18 13.09
C ARG A 7 13.88 8.69 11.77
N LEU A 8 13.26 9.56 11.00
CA LEU A 8 12.74 9.20 9.69
C LEU A 8 13.88 8.83 8.75
N HIS A 9 14.97 9.58 8.79
CA HIS A 9 16.16 9.28 7.99
C HIS A 9 16.73 7.90 8.36
N ASN A 10 16.81 7.59 9.64
CA ASN A 10 17.29 6.28 10.11
C ASN A 10 16.38 5.15 9.64
N LEU A 11 15.08 5.36 9.68
CA LEU A 11 14.11 4.38 9.17
C LEU A 11 14.34 4.11 7.69
N MET A 12 14.49 5.17 6.90
CA MET A 12 14.73 5.02 5.46
C MET A 12 16.01 4.26 5.18
N ARG A 13 17.07 4.54 5.94
CA ARG A 13 18.33 3.83 5.78
C ARG A 13 18.22 2.36 6.19
N CYS A 14 17.45 2.07 7.22
CA CYS A 14 17.18 0.69 7.66
C CYS A 14 16.53 -0.13 6.54
N LEU A 15 15.67 0.52 5.75
CA LEU A 15 14.90 -0.14 4.70
C LEU A 15 15.60 -0.11 3.32
N GLU A 16 16.77 0.53 3.24
CA GLU A 16 17.54 0.63 2.00
C GLU A 16 18.29 -0.68 1.75
N ARG A 17 17.61 -1.64 1.14
CA ARG A 17 18.17 -2.96 0.83
C ARG A 17 17.85 -3.34 -0.60
N ASP A 18 18.76 -4.06 -1.24
CA ASP A 18 18.57 -4.51 -2.63
C ASP A 18 17.45 -5.55 -2.77
N ASP A 19 17.18 -6.29 -1.70
CA ASP A 19 16.16 -7.35 -1.69
C ASP A 19 14.80 -6.86 -1.19
N LEU A 20 14.63 -5.56 -1.03
CA LEU A 20 13.39 -4.98 -0.52
C LEU A 20 13.06 -3.71 -1.29
N ARG A 21 11.82 -3.63 -1.77
CA ARG A 21 11.34 -2.43 -2.46
C ARG A 21 10.12 -1.88 -1.76
N ILE A 22 10.14 -0.58 -1.49
CA ILE A 22 8.97 0.13 -0.98
C ILE A 22 8.07 0.43 -2.16
N ILE A 23 6.85 -0.07 -2.13
CA ILE A 23 5.90 0.10 -3.23
C ILE A 23 4.84 1.15 -2.96
N ALA A 24 4.74 1.59 -1.71
CA ALA A 24 3.90 2.73 -1.35
C ALA A 24 4.39 3.34 -0.06
N LEU A 25 4.26 4.64 0.04
CA LEU A 25 4.76 5.41 1.18
C LEU A 25 3.79 6.56 1.46
N SER A 26 3.45 6.74 2.72
CA SER A 26 2.69 7.90 3.18
C SER A 26 3.27 8.37 4.50
N ILE A 27 3.54 9.66 4.60
CA ILE A 27 4.03 10.29 5.82
C ILE A 27 3.00 11.34 6.23
N ASP A 28 2.45 11.16 7.42
CA ASP A 28 1.47 12.08 7.97
C ASP A 28 2.04 12.65 9.25
N ASP A 29 2.54 13.89 9.19
CA ASP A 29 3.19 14.54 10.30
C ASP A 29 2.23 15.52 10.98
N SER A 30 1.90 15.24 12.23
CA SER A 30 1.05 16.11 13.02
C SER A 30 1.81 16.67 14.22
N VAL A 31 1.14 17.54 14.99
CA VAL A 31 1.75 18.18 16.18
C VAL A 31 2.22 17.13 17.18
N ASP A 32 1.41 16.10 17.40
CA ASP A 32 1.66 15.10 18.45
C ASP A 32 2.54 13.95 17.99
N CYS A 33 2.42 13.54 16.74
CA CYS A 33 3.17 12.40 16.23
C CYS A 33 3.27 12.41 14.71
N ALA A 34 4.17 11.61 14.19
CA ALA A 34 4.25 11.33 12.77
C ALA A 34 3.87 9.88 12.54
N VAL A 35 3.02 9.65 11.57
CA VAL A 35 2.63 8.30 11.16
C VAL A 35 3.20 8.03 9.78
N VAL A 36 3.97 6.96 9.67
CA VAL A 36 4.53 6.52 8.40
C VAL A 36 3.86 5.21 8.02
N ARG A 37 3.23 5.21 6.86
CA ARG A 37 2.60 4.01 6.31
C ARG A 37 3.44 3.52 5.14
N LEU A 38 3.76 2.25 5.16
CA LEU A 38 4.65 1.66 4.17
C LEU A 38 4.05 0.36 3.66
N MET A 39 4.21 0.13 2.36
CA MET A 39 3.97 -1.16 1.75
C MET A 39 5.23 -1.63 1.05
N PHE A 40 5.45 -2.92 1.09
CA PHE A 40 6.64 -3.54 0.53
C PHE A 40 6.27 -4.67 -0.41
N ASP A 41 7.17 -4.97 -1.34
CA ASP A 41 7.04 -6.15 -2.19
C ASP A 41 7.29 -7.45 -1.42
N ASN A 42 8.12 -7.38 -0.38
CA ASN A 42 8.44 -8.53 0.47
C ASN A 42 8.21 -8.15 1.94
N PHE A 43 7.00 -8.38 2.44
CA PHE A 43 6.64 -7.95 3.78
C PHE A 43 7.38 -8.71 4.89
N GLU A 44 7.75 -9.97 4.66
CA GLU A 44 8.51 -10.74 5.65
C GLU A 44 9.89 -10.14 5.87
N ARG A 45 10.56 -9.77 4.79
CA ARG A 45 11.86 -9.12 4.88
C ARG A 45 11.76 -7.74 5.55
N ALA A 46 10.72 -6.99 5.22
CA ALA A 46 10.47 -5.70 5.86
C ALA A 46 10.26 -5.86 7.37
N ARG A 47 9.48 -6.85 7.76
CA ARG A 47 9.24 -7.15 9.17
C ARG A 47 10.53 -7.44 9.91
N GLU A 48 11.40 -8.27 9.34
CA GLU A 48 12.69 -8.58 9.93
C GLU A 48 13.52 -7.33 10.15
N LEU A 49 13.64 -6.49 9.14
CA LEU A 49 14.45 -5.27 9.20
C LEU A 49 13.92 -4.28 10.24
N LEU A 50 12.61 -4.12 10.32
CA LEU A 50 12.00 -3.23 11.29
C LEU A 50 12.19 -3.75 12.72
N GLN A 51 12.07 -5.04 12.93
CA GLN A 51 12.31 -5.66 14.24
C GLN A 51 13.77 -5.52 14.65
N LEU A 52 14.69 -5.76 13.73
CA LEU A 52 16.12 -5.61 14.00
C LEU A 52 16.50 -4.17 14.33
N GLY A 53 15.84 -3.22 13.69
CA GLY A 53 16.05 -1.80 13.94
C GLY A 53 15.39 -1.27 15.20
N GLY A 54 14.61 -2.10 15.89
CA GLY A 54 13.93 -1.71 17.11
C GLY A 54 12.70 -0.83 16.91
N TYR A 55 12.12 -0.82 15.72
CA TYR A 55 10.94 -0.02 15.44
C TYR A 55 9.68 -0.72 15.91
N SER A 56 8.76 0.07 16.48
CA SER A 56 7.42 -0.39 16.80
C SER A 56 6.51 -0.13 15.62
N PHE A 57 5.75 -1.14 15.21
CA PHE A 57 4.88 -1.02 14.06
C PHE A 57 3.66 -1.90 14.20
N ILE A 58 2.62 -1.56 13.45
CA ILE A 58 1.39 -2.32 13.37
C ILE A 58 1.21 -2.74 11.92
N GLU A 59 0.85 -4.00 11.71
CA GLU A 59 0.53 -4.51 10.40
C GLU A 59 -0.98 -4.41 10.18
N THR A 60 -1.37 -3.94 9.01
CA THR A 60 -2.77 -3.73 8.66
C THR A 60 -3.04 -4.34 7.29
N ASP A 61 -4.15 -5.04 7.18
CA ASP A 61 -4.57 -5.58 5.88
C ASP A 61 -5.16 -4.48 5.03
N ILE A 62 -4.78 -4.47 3.78
CA ILE A 62 -5.29 -3.52 2.79
C ILE A 62 -5.62 -4.26 1.50
N ILE A 63 -6.39 -3.61 0.64
CA ILE A 63 -6.75 -4.14 -0.66
C ILE A 63 -5.86 -3.51 -1.71
N GLY A 64 -5.22 -4.34 -2.53
CA GLY A 64 -4.52 -3.90 -3.72
C GLY A 64 -5.37 -4.20 -4.95
N VAL A 65 -5.58 -3.21 -5.80
CA VAL A 65 -6.39 -3.33 -7.01
C VAL A 65 -5.63 -2.79 -8.20
N GLU A 66 -5.64 -3.53 -9.28
CA GLU A 66 -5.09 -3.06 -10.54
C GLU A 66 -6.04 -2.01 -11.14
N LEU A 67 -5.49 -0.90 -11.61
CA LEU A 67 -6.29 0.15 -12.21
C LEU A 67 -6.83 -0.32 -13.56
N PRO A 68 -8.15 -0.20 -13.79
CA PRO A 68 -8.74 -0.63 -15.04
C PRO A 68 -8.38 0.32 -16.18
N GLU A 69 -8.49 -0.19 -17.40
CA GLU A 69 -8.31 0.62 -18.59
C GLU A 69 -9.61 1.38 -18.86
N ALA A 70 -9.71 2.56 -18.25
CA ALA A 70 -10.92 3.37 -18.30
C ALA A 70 -10.52 4.85 -18.32
N PRO A 71 -11.43 5.75 -18.77
CA PRO A 71 -11.13 7.19 -18.76
C PRO A 71 -10.86 7.75 -17.37
N GLN A 72 -11.50 7.19 -16.33
CA GLN A 72 -11.32 7.60 -14.95
C GLN A 72 -11.07 6.36 -14.09
N PRO A 73 -9.85 5.81 -14.13
CA PRO A 73 -9.57 4.53 -13.44
C PRO A 73 -9.74 4.60 -11.93
N PHE A 74 -9.37 5.70 -11.30
CA PHE A 74 -9.53 5.84 -9.84
C PHE A 74 -10.99 5.88 -9.44
N LEU A 75 -11.80 6.62 -10.20
CA LEU A 75 -13.23 6.70 -9.95
C LEU A 75 -13.90 5.35 -10.15
N ALA A 76 -13.49 4.59 -11.15
CA ALA A 76 -14.06 3.27 -11.42
C ALA A 76 -13.91 2.35 -10.21
N VAL A 77 -12.74 2.34 -9.59
CA VAL A 77 -12.47 1.51 -8.41
C VAL A 77 -13.22 2.04 -7.18
N CYS A 78 -13.05 3.33 -6.88
CA CYS A 78 -13.62 3.91 -5.66
C CYS A 78 -15.14 3.94 -5.67
N SER A 79 -15.74 4.22 -6.82
CA SER A 79 -17.21 4.26 -6.95
C SER A 79 -17.85 2.91 -6.65
N THR A 80 -17.19 1.82 -7.08
CA THR A 80 -17.67 0.48 -6.81
C THR A 80 -17.84 0.25 -5.30
N LEU A 81 -16.85 0.65 -4.52
CA LEU A 81 -16.89 0.48 -3.08
C LEU A 81 -17.88 1.43 -2.40
N LEU A 82 -17.85 2.70 -2.79
CA LEU A 82 -18.68 3.74 -2.16
C LEU A 82 -20.16 3.54 -2.43
N GLN A 83 -20.53 3.06 -3.61
CA GLN A 83 -21.93 2.75 -3.95
C GLN A 83 -22.49 1.63 -3.07
N SER A 84 -21.67 0.77 -2.57
CA SER A 84 -22.06 -0.31 -1.66
C SER A 84 -21.84 0.04 -0.20
N GLU A 85 -21.63 1.32 0.09
CA GLU A 85 -21.47 1.85 1.44
C GLU A 85 -20.25 1.29 2.19
N ILE A 86 -19.21 0.94 1.45
CA ILE A 86 -17.92 0.58 2.03
C ILE A 86 -17.10 1.85 2.15
N ASN A 87 -16.73 2.22 3.39
CA ASN A 87 -15.95 3.41 3.65
C ASN A 87 -14.49 3.20 3.32
N ILE A 88 -13.90 4.15 2.62
CA ILE A 88 -12.49 4.15 2.29
C ILE A 88 -11.79 5.14 3.24
N SER A 89 -10.90 4.64 4.07
CA SER A 89 -10.19 5.48 5.03
C SER A 89 -9.01 6.21 4.41
N TYR A 90 -8.25 5.51 3.59
CA TYR A 90 -7.18 6.13 2.81
C TYR A 90 -6.83 5.27 1.60
N THR A 91 -6.24 5.91 0.62
CA THR A 91 -5.74 5.26 -0.58
C THR A 91 -4.39 5.86 -0.94
N TYR A 92 -3.59 5.11 -1.66
CA TYR A 92 -2.41 5.64 -2.32
C TYR A 92 -2.01 4.76 -3.49
N PRO A 93 -1.38 5.36 -4.51
CA PRO A 93 -0.94 4.58 -5.66
C PRO A 93 0.20 3.65 -5.28
N LEU A 94 0.30 2.53 -5.95
CA LEU A 94 1.36 1.56 -5.76
C LEU A 94 2.40 1.69 -6.86
N LEU A 95 3.66 1.50 -6.50
CA LEU A 95 4.71 1.26 -7.48
C LEU A 95 4.57 -0.18 -7.98
N TYR A 96 3.62 -0.35 -8.86
CA TYR A 96 3.25 -1.64 -9.41
C TYR A 96 2.88 -1.43 -10.87
N ARG A 97 3.30 -2.34 -11.70
CA ARG A 97 2.90 -2.32 -13.11
C ARG A 97 2.82 -3.74 -13.62
N ARG A 98 1.74 -4.01 -14.32
CA ARG A 98 1.58 -5.26 -15.07
C ARG A 98 0.75 -4.96 -16.31
N ASP A 99 1.27 -5.34 -17.48
CA ASP A 99 0.63 -5.11 -18.78
C ASP A 99 0.28 -3.64 -18.99
N GLY A 100 1.16 -2.75 -18.51
CA GLY A 100 0.97 -1.30 -18.64
C GLY A 100 0.01 -0.68 -17.66
N ARG A 101 -0.56 -1.44 -16.73
CA ARG A 101 -1.52 -0.97 -15.75
C ARG A 101 -0.90 -0.80 -14.38
N GLY A 102 -1.20 0.33 -13.74
CA GLY A 102 -0.78 0.59 -12.39
C GLY A 102 -1.72 -0.04 -11.37
N GLY A 103 -1.47 0.23 -10.10
CA GLY A 103 -2.27 -0.27 -9.00
C GLY A 103 -2.51 0.78 -7.94
N ILE A 104 -3.52 0.54 -7.12
CA ILE A 104 -3.89 1.41 -6.01
C ILE A 104 -4.09 0.54 -4.76
N ALA A 105 -3.65 1.06 -3.62
CA ALA A 105 -3.91 0.44 -2.33
C ALA A 105 -5.07 1.16 -1.65
N LEU A 106 -5.94 0.39 -1.01
CA LEU A 106 -7.13 0.89 -0.35
C LEU A 106 -7.24 0.30 1.05
N TYR A 107 -7.40 1.16 2.06
CA TYR A 107 -7.78 0.71 3.39
C TYR A 107 -9.26 1.00 3.60
N VAL A 108 -10.05 -0.05 3.80
CA VAL A 108 -11.48 0.04 3.90
C VAL A 108 -11.96 -0.56 5.23
N ASP A 109 -13.17 -0.22 5.64
CA ASP A 109 -13.74 -0.68 6.91
C ASP A 109 -14.15 -2.15 6.88
N ASP A 110 -14.48 -2.69 5.71
CA ASP A 110 -14.89 -4.09 5.54
C ASP A 110 -14.11 -4.72 4.39
N ILE A 111 -12.95 -5.27 4.72
CA ILE A 111 -12.02 -5.81 3.72
C ILE A 111 -12.59 -7.00 2.97
N GLU A 112 -13.22 -7.94 3.68
CA GLU A 112 -13.77 -9.14 3.04
C GLU A 112 -14.85 -8.78 2.02
N ARG A 113 -15.77 -7.90 2.41
CA ARG A 113 -16.82 -7.45 1.51
C ARG A 113 -16.26 -6.66 0.34
N GLY A 114 -15.25 -5.83 0.61
CA GLY A 114 -14.58 -5.07 -0.43
C GLY A 114 -13.93 -5.97 -1.47
N LEU A 115 -13.23 -7.01 -1.02
CA LEU A 115 -12.60 -7.97 -1.91
C LEU A 115 -13.61 -8.69 -2.78
N GLU A 116 -14.70 -9.17 -2.19
CA GLU A 116 -15.77 -9.85 -2.93
C GLU A 116 -16.38 -8.95 -3.97
N LEU A 117 -16.70 -7.71 -3.58
CA LEU A 117 -17.37 -6.76 -4.46
C LEU A 117 -16.47 -6.39 -5.65
N LEU A 118 -15.22 -6.12 -5.40
CA LEU A 118 -14.27 -5.76 -6.47
C LEU A 118 -14.06 -6.93 -7.44
N ALA A 119 -13.94 -8.14 -6.90
CA ALA A 119 -13.80 -9.34 -7.74
C ALA A 119 -15.06 -9.56 -8.58
N ASP A 120 -16.24 -9.44 -7.98
CA ASP A 120 -17.52 -9.66 -8.68
C ASP A 120 -17.77 -8.62 -9.76
N THR A 121 -17.25 -7.42 -9.62
CA THR A 121 -17.43 -6.35 -10.61
C THR A 121 -16.30 -6.32 -11.65
N GLY A 122 -15.47 -7.33 -11.69
CA GLY A 122 -14.46 -7.49 -12.73
C GLY A 122 -13.14 -6.78 -12.50
N HIS A 123 -12.92 -6.23 -11.31
CA HIS A 123 -11.63 -5.63 -10.96
C HIS A 123 -10.61 -6.72 -10.64
N ARG A 124 -9.38 -6.50 -11.06
CA ARG A 124 -8.31 -7.43 -10.75
C ARG A 124 -7.64 -7.06 -9.45
N LEU A 125 -7.67 -7.97 -8.48
CA LEU A 125 -7.01 -7.77 -7.20
C LEU A 125 -5.53 -8.09 -7.32
N ILE A 126 -4.72 -7.34 -6.57
CA ILE A 126 -3.28 -7.55 -6.52
C ILE A 126 -2.98 -8.35 -5.25
N SER A 127 -2.38 -9.53 -5.42
CA SER A 127 -1.96 -10.37 -4.30
C SER A 127 -0.52 -10.07 -3.93
N GLU A 128 -0.07 -10.58 -2.79
CA GLU A 128 1.33 -10.48 -2.39
C GLU A 128 2.24 -11.14 -3.40
N ASP A 129 1.81 -12.25 -3.99
CA ASP A 129 2.57 -12.95 -5.01
C ASP A 129 2.73 -12.09 -6.27
N ASP A 130 1.70 -11.35 -6.64
CA ASP A 130 1.76 -10.42 -7.77
C ASP A 130 2.81 -9.34 -7.54
N LEU A 131 2.97 -8.89 -6.30
CA LEU A 131 3.95 -7.85 -5.95
C LEU A 131 5.39 -8.33 -6.11
N LEU A 132 5.61 -9.61 -5.90
CA LEU A 132 6.93 -10.22 -6.08
C LEU A 132 7.28 -10.41 -7.56
N HIS A 133 6.28 -10.42 -8.43
CA HIS A 133 6.44 -10.75 -9.84
C HIS A 133 5.86 -9.69 -10.77
N ASP A 134 5.82 -8.42 -10.35
CA ASP A 134 5.36 -7.35 -11.21
C ASP A 134 6.42 -7.01 -12.28
N ASP A 135 6.05 -6.15 -13.23
CA ASP A 135 7.00 -5.65 -14.23
C ASP A 135 8.07 -4.82 -13.53
N GLU A 136 9.32 -5.03 -13.91
CA GLU A 136 10.46 -4.40 -13.23
C GLU A 136 10.57 -2.90 -13.40
N PHE A 137 9.89 -2.32 -14.36
CA PHE A 137 10.15 -0.94 -14.77
C PHE A 137 8.96 -0.02 -14.53
N PHE A 138 9.27 1.07 -13.92
CA PHE A 138 8.34 2.18 -13.72
C PHE A 138 8.98 3.45 -14.22
#